data_4e9fe70a8ba4e67fc60e2f218e103613
#
_entry.id   4e9fe70a8ba4e67fc60e2f218e103613
#
_cell.length_a   1.000
_cell.length_b   1.000
_cell.length_c   1.000
_cell.angle_alpha   90.00
_cell.angle_beta   90.00
_cell.angle_gamma   90.00
#
_symmetry.space_group_name_H-M   'P 1'
#
loop_
_entity.id
_entity.type
_entity.pdbx_description
1 polymer ?
#
loop_
_entity_poly.entity_id
_entity_poly.type
_entity_poly.pdbx_seq_one_letter_code
_entity_poly.pdbx_strand_id
1 'polypeptide(L)'
;MIEKNVSHGIISTYFNKLEKNLDLDVAIVGGGPAGMAAAVAAYDDGVRDMVILERDLNAGGILRQCIHNGFGLHRFGEQLTGPEYADRYHKMALERGISIKTGATVLDVTPSEEEGIAAYVTAISEAEGMFTLRAGAVVLAMGCRERSKGALNIAGTRPAGIFSAGT
;
A
#
# COMPACT_ATOMS: atom_id res chain seq x y z
N MET A 1 3.11 18.08 -35.33
CA MET A 1 1.77 17.43 -35.21
C MET A 1 1.73 16.42 -34.05
N ILE A 2 2.53 16.63 -32.98
CA ILE A 2 2.66 15.70 -31.83
C ILE A 2 2.16 16.31 -30.51
N GLU A 3 1.99 17.62 -30.41
CA GLU A 3 1.60 18.31 -29.16
C GLU A 3 0.10 18.32 -28.82
N LYS A 4 -0.78 17.90 -29.74
CA LYS A 4 -2.24 17.96 -29.51
C LYS A 4 -2.83 16.73 -28.76
N ASN A 5 -2.13 15.59 -28.71
CA ASN A 5 -2.69 14.37 -28.12
C ASN A 5 -2.42 14.22 -26.61
N VAL A 6 -1.39 14.88 -26.08
CA VAL A 6 -1.05 14.77 -24.64
C VAL A 6 -2.00 15.62 -23.78
N SER A 7 -2.38 16.79 -24.30
CA SER A 7 -3.30 17.69 -23.57
C SER A 7 -4.73 17.14 -23.45
N HIS A 8 -5.20 16.39 -24.46
CA HIS A 8 -6.56 15.83 -24.44
C HIS A 8 -6.72 14.69 -23.43
N GLY A 9 -5.69 13.83 -23.29
CA GLY A 9 -5.71 12.73 -22.30
C GLY A 9 -5.71 13.25 -20.86
N ILE A 10 -4.86 14.21 -20.55
CA ILE A 10 -4.77 14.81 -19.22
C ILE A 10 -6.04 15.58 -18.86
N ILE A 11 -6.56 16.35 -19.79
CA ILE A 11 -7.79 17.13 -19.60
C ILE A 11 -8.99 16.18 -19.42
N SER A 12 -9.12 15.15 -20.23
CA SER A 12 -10.19 14.15 -20.11
C SER A 12 -10.15 13.42 -18.76
N THR A 13 -8.97 13.02 -18.31
CA THR A 13 -8.80 12.38 -16.98
C THR A 13 -9.16 13.34 -15.86
N TYR A 14 -8.76 14.61 -15.97
CA TYR A 14 -9.06 15.63 -14.97
C TYR A 14 -10.57 15.93 -14.90
N PHE A 15 -11.24 16.08 -16.05
CA PHE A 15 -12.68 16.28 -16.10
C PHE A 15 -13.47 15.08 -15.59
N ASN A 16 -13.08 13.85 -15.95
CA ASN A 16 -13.70 12.64 -15.41
C ASN A 16 -13.55 12.52 -13.89
N LYS A 17 -12.43 12.99 -13.35
CA LYS A 17 -12.17 13.02 -11.92
C LYS A 17 -13.04 14.06 -11.20
N LEU A 18 -13.21 15.23 -11.80
CA LEU A 18 -14.11 16.28 -11.29
C LEU A 18 -15.59 15.83 -11.33
N GLU A 19 -16.02 15.16 -12.39
CA GLU A 19 -17.38 14.63 -12.51
C GLU A 19 -17.67 13.54 -11.49
N LYS A 20 -16.69 12.68 -11.20
CA LYS A 20 -16.81 11.62 -10.18
C LYS A 20 -16.55 12.08 -8.76
N ASN A 21 -16.10 13.32 -8.56
CA ASN A 21 -15.71 13.85 -7.24
C ASN A 21 -14.69 12.99 -6.50
N LEU A 22 -13.82 12.26 -7.23
CA LEU A 22 -12.79 11.38 -6.70
C LEU A 22 -11.43 12.10 -6.65
N ASP A 23 -10.62 11.77 -5.64
CA ASP A 23 -9.21 12.15 -5.60
C ASP A 23 -8.32 11.12 -6.31
N LEU A 24 -8.73 9.84 -6.26
CA LEU A 24 -8.03 8.72 -6.91
C LEU A 24 -8.96 7.52 -7.15
N ASP A 25 -8.61 6.69 -8.12
CA ASP A 25 -9.38 5.47 -8.41
C ASP A 25 -9.20 4.42 -7.32
N VAL A 26 -7.96 4.23 -6.82
CA VAL A 26 -7.64 3.20 -5.82
C VAL A 26 -6.70 3.73 -4.73
N ALA A 27 -7.12 3.62 -3.48
CA ALA A 27 -6.26 3.76 -2.32
C ALA A 27 -5.81 2.39 -1.80
N ILE A 28 -4.52 2.21 -1.58
CA ILE A 28 -3.95 0.97 -1.05
C ILE A 28 -3.36 1.25 0.32
N VAL A 29 -3.89 0.62 1.36
CA VAL A 29 -3.46 0.80 2.74
C VAL A 29 -2.45 -0.27 3.09
N GLY A 30 -1.19 0.12 3.17
CA GLY A 30 -0.04 -0.73 3.47
C GLY A 30 0.86 -0.99 2.26
N GLY A 31 2.12 -0.58 2.37
CA GLY A 31 3.18 -0.76 1.36
C GLY A 31 3.99 -2.05 1.54
N GLY A 32 3.39 -3.07 2.16
CA GLY A 32 3.96 -4.42 2.23
C GLY A 32 3.85 -5.17 0.89
N PRO A 33 4.28 -6.45 0.84
CA PRO A 33 4.27 -7.22 -0.41
C PRO A 33 2.89 -7.34 -1.03
N ALA A 34 1.85 -7.49 -0.23
CA ALA A 34 0.47 -7.59 -0.72
C ALA A 34 -0.01 -6.29 -1.36
N GLY A 35 0.24 -5.13 -0.71
CA GLY A 35 -0.16 -3.83 -1.24
C GLY A 35 0.59 -3.46 -2.51
N MET A 36 1.90 -3.67 -2.55
CA MET A 36 2.69 -3.43 -3.75
C MET A 36 2.30 -4.37 -4.91
N ALA A 37 2.03 -5.64 -4.62
CA ALA A 37 1.56 -6.58 -5.65
C ALA A 37 0.19 -6.19 -6.19
N ALA A 38 -0.73 -5.77 -5.32
CA ALA A 38 -2.06 -5.28 -5.72
C ALA A 38 -1.96 -4.03 -6.60
N ALA A 39 -1.09 -3.08 -6.23
CA ALA A 39 -0.85 -1.87 -7.02
C ALA A 39 -0.31 -2.18 -8.42
N VAL A 40 0.69 -3.06 -8.51
CA VAL A 40 1.28 -3.50 -9.79
C VAL A 40 0.22 -4.18 -10.65
N ALA A 41 -0.58 -5.08 -10.09
CA ALA A 41 -1.65 -5.77 -10.82
C ALA A 41 -2.71 -4.79 -11.30
N ALA A 42 -3.20 -3.89 -10.43
CA ALA A 42 -4.18 -2.88 -10.81
C ALA A 42 -3.67 -1.96 -11.93
N TYR A 43 -2.39 -1.57 -11.89
CA TYR A 43 -1.78 -0.80 -12.96
C TYR A 43 -1.74 -1.57 -14.27
N ASP A 44 -1.35 -2.84 -14.24
CA ASP A 44 -1.27 -3.69 -15.43
C ASP A 44 -2.67 -3.95 -16.05
N ASP A 45 -3.73 -3.94 -15.21
CA ASP A 45 -5.14 -4.01 -15.62
C ASP A 45 -5.74 -2.65 -16.05
N GLY A 46 -4.95 -1.57 -16.05
CA GLY A 46 -5.36 -0.29 -16.63
C GLY A 46 -5.67 0.82 -15.63
N VAL A 47 -5.66 0.58 -14.32
CA VAL A 47 -5.80 1.63 -13.30
C VAL A 47 -4.54 2.51 -13.31
N ARG A 48 -4.73 3.83 -13.29
CA ARG A 48 -3.59 4.76 -13.37
C ARG A 48 -3.50 5.70 -12.18
N ASP A 49 -4.62 6.04 -11.60
CA ASP A 49 -4.71 7.00 -10.50
C ASP A 49 -4.85 6.25 -9.17
N MET A 50 -3.70 5.96 -8.56
CA MET A 50 -3.64 5.21 -7.30
C MET A 50 -2.52 5.69 -6.41
N VAL A 51 -2.66 5.42 -5.11
CA VAL A 51 -1.63 5.67 -4.11
C VAL A 51 -1.51 4.50 -3.14
N ILE A 52 -0.29 4.16 -2.78
CA ILE A 52 0.01 3.29 -1.64
C ILE A 52 0.32 4.18 -0.44
N LEU A 53 -0.39 4.00 0.66
CA LEU A 53 -0.15 4.66 1.94
C LEU A 53 0.60 3.70 2.85
N GLU A 54 1.86 4.02 3.19
CA GLU A 54 2.71 3.21 4.05
C GLU A 54 3.13 4.01 5.29
N ARG A 55 2.88 3.46 6.46
CA ARG A 55 3.19 4.13 7.74
C ARG A 55 4.68 4.22 8.03
N ASP A 56 5.46 3.20 7.61
CA ASP A 56 6.89 3.19 7.82
C ASP A 56 7.59 4.10 6.79
N LEU A 57 8.81 4.51 7.08
CA LEU A 57 9.61 5.35 6.17
C LEU A 57 10.07 4.59 4.91
N ASN A 58 9.92 3.29 4.90
CA ASN A 58 10.30 2.44 3.78
C ASN A 58 9.22 1.40 3.50
N ALA A 59 8.80 1.27 2.26
CA ALA A 59 7.91 0.21 1.83
C ALA A 59 8.60 -1.17 1.92
N GLY A 60 7.79 -2.23 2.04
CA GLY A 60 8.26 -3.62 2.13
C GLY A 60 7.68 -4.41 3.30
N GLY A 61 7.16 -3.71 4.31
CA GLY A 61 6.51 -4.32 5.47
C GLY A 61 7.39 -5.35 6.17
N ILE A 62 6.78 -6.44 6.65
CA ILE A 62 7.46 -7.52 7.40
C ILE A 62 8.61 -8.17 6.63
N LEU A 63 8.58 -8.16 5.30
CA LEU A 63 9.66 -8.75 4.49
C LEU A 63 11.02 -8.11 4.74
N ARG A 64 11.07 -6.86 5.15
CA ARG A 64 12.34 -6.18 5.48
C ARG A 64 13.07 -6.81 6.68
N GLN A 65 12.36 -7.57 7.49
CA GLN A 65 12.91 -8.28 8.65
C GLN A 65 13.20 -9.76 8.35
N CYS A 66 12.69 -10.29 7.23
CA CYS A 66 12.84 -11.68 6.84
C CYS A 66 14.13 -11.89 6.03
N ILE A 67 15.28 -11.91 6.69
CA ILE A 67 16.60 -12.02 6.05
C ILE A 67 16.98 -13.44 5.57
N HIS A 68 16.06 -14.40 5.71
CA HIS A 68 16.24 -15.76 5.20
C HIS A 68 15.72 -15.91 3.77
N ASN A 69 16.20 -16.92 3.05
CA ASN A 69 15.72 -17.29 1.73
C ASN A 69 14.34 -17.98 1.79
N GLY A 70 13.66 -18.08 0.65
CA GLY A 70 12.38 -18.78 0.51
C GLY A 70 11.29 -17.96 -0.16
N PHE A 71 11.57 -16.73 -0.52
CA PHE A 71 10.65 -15.86 -1.24
C PHE A 71 10.91 -15.89 -2.75
N GLY A 72 9.90 -15.64 -3.54
CA GLY A 72 10.04 -15.37 -4.97
C GLY A 72 10.02 -16.59 -5.89
N LEU A 73 10.20 -17.81 -5.39
CA LEU A 73 10.33 -19.00 -6.23
C LEU A 73 9.14 -19.16 -7.20
N HIS A 74 7.91 -19.07 -6.71
CA HIS A 74 6.72 -19.18 -7.53
C HIS A 74 6.45 -17.96 -8.43
N ARG A 75 6.86 -16.78 -7.98
CA ARG A 75 6.58 -15.52 -8.68
C ARG A 75 7.65 -15.14 -9.68
N PHE A 76 8.91 -15.36 -9.33
CA PHE A 76 10.07 -14.89 -10.09
C PHE A 76 10.97 -16.03 -10.58
N GLY A 77 10.71 -17.28 -10.18
CA GLY A 77 11.57 -18.43 -10.49
C GLY A 77 12.91 -18.42 -9.74
N GLU A 78 13.07 -17.55 -8.77
CA GLU A 78 14.31 -17.34 -8.04
C GLU A 78 14.06 -17.41 -6.54
N GLN A 79 15.04 -17.90 -5.77
CA GLN A 79 15.01 -17.83 -4.31
C GLN A 79 15.59 -16.49 -3.86
N LEU A 80 14.76 -15.68 -3.24
CA LEU A 80 15.10 -14.37 -2.74
C LEU A 80 14.99 -14.34 -1.21
N THR A 81 15.72 -13.43 -0.58
CA THR A 81 15.44 -13.01 0.79
C THR A 81 14.21 -12.10 0.83
N GLY A 82 13.64 -11.89 2.00
CA GLY A 82 12.50 -10.97 2.16
C GLY A 82 12.79 -9.56 1.64
N PRO A 83 13.92 -8.92 2.03
CA PRO A 83 14.29 -7.61 1.50
C PRO A 83 14.44 -7.57 -0.03
N GLU A 84 15.06 -8.57 -0.64
CA GLU A 84 15.20 -8.65 -2.11
C GLU A 84 13.85 -8.77 -2.80
N TYR A 85 12.94 -9.57 -2.24
CA TYR A 85 11.58 -9.70 -2.77
C TYR A 85 10.80 -8.38 -2.67
N ALA A 86 10.89 -7.70 -1.52
CA ALA A 86 10.26 -6.41 -1.32
C ALA A 86 10.82 -5.34 -2.26
N ASP A 87 12.14 -5.29 -2.42
CA ASP A 87 12.82 -4.36 -3.34
C ASP A 87 12.41 -4.59 -4.80
N ARG A 88 12.23 -5.85 -5.21
CA ARG A 88 11.77 -6.17 -6.56
C ARG A 88 10.38 -5.59 -6.83
N TYR A 89 9.42 -5.76 -5.91
CA TYR A 89 8.09 -5.17 -6.06
C TYR A 89 8.11 -3.63 -5.97
N HIS A 90 8.96 -3.09 -5.11
CA HIS A 90 9.14 -1.64 -5.03
C HIS A 90 9.64 -1.06 -6.36
N LYS A 91 10.63 -1.68 -6.99
CA LYS A 91 11.11 -1.30 -8.32
C LYS A 91 10.02 -1.41 -9.37
N MET A 92 9.25 -2.51 -9.38
CA MET A 92 8.13 -2.68 -10.31
C MET A 92 7.08 -1.57 -10.17
N ALA A 93 6.80 -1.13 -8.93
CA ALA A 93 5.89 -0.02 -8.68
C ALA A 93 6.46 1.32 -9.17
N LEU A 94 7.74 1.59 -8.90
CA LEU A 94 8.42 2.81 -9.36
C LEU A 94 8.49 2.90 -10.89
N GLU A 95 8.82 1.80 -11.58
CA GLU A 95 8.88 1.73 -13.03
C GLU A 95 7.53 2.05 -13.69
N ARG A 96 6.43 1.79 -13.00
CA ARG A 96 5.06 2.11 -13.42
C ARG A 96 4.62 3.51 -13.01
N GLY A 97 5.45 4.24 -12.27
CA GLY A 97 5.09 5.56 -11.74
C GLY A 97 4.03 5.53 -10.65
N ILE A 98 3.85 4.38 -9.97
CA ILE A 98 2.88 4.25 -8.87
C ILE A 98 3.36 5.07 -7.68
N SER A 99 2.49 5.93 -7.17
CA SER A 99 2.79 6.77 -6.01
C SER A 99 2.81 5.94 -4.73
N ILE A 100 3.91 6.04 -3.97
CA ILE A 100 4.05 5.43 -2.64
C ILE A 100 4.33 6.55 -1.64
N LYS A 101 3.35 6.83 -0.77
CA LYS A 101 3.49 7.79 0.33
C LYS A 101 3.95 7.04 1.57
N THR A 102 5.23 7.12 1.89
CA THR A 102 5.81 6.59 3.12
C THR A 102 5.67 7.59 4.28
N GLY A 103 5.75 7.12 5.52
CA GLY A 103 5.50 7.97 6.70
C GLY A 103 4.04 8.43 6.80
N ALA A 104 3.12 7.79 6.08
CA ALA A 104 1.70 8.12 6.05
C ALA A 104 0.89 7.05 6.78
N THR A 105 0.41 7.38 7.98
CA THR A 105 -0.41 6.47 8.79
C THR A 105 -1.88 6.69 8.50
N VAL A 106 -2.56 5.66 7.99
CA VAL A 106 -4.01 5.68 7.84
C VAL A 106 -4.65 5.55 9.22
N LEU A 107 -5.53 6.49 9.54
CA LEU A 107 -6.24 6.57 10.82
C LEU A 107 -7.63 5.96 10.73
N ASP A 108 -8.29 6.17 9.57
CA ASP A 108 -9.66 5.72 9.36
C ASP A 108 -9.95 5.44 7.89
N VAL A 109 -10.89 4.52 7.64
CA VAL A 109 -11.46 4.24 6.33
C VAL A 109 -12.98 4.19 6.50
N THR A 110 -13.63 5.28 6.17
CA THR A 110 -15.08 5.44 6.30
C THR A 110 -15.74 5.12 4.97
N PRO A 111 -16.63 4.11 4.89
CA PRO A 111 -17.44 3.86 3.69
C PRO A 111 -18.26 5.10 3.30
N SER A 112 -18.44 5.33 2.01
CA SER A 112 -19.24 6.43 1.49
C SER A 112 -20.55 5.92 0.90
N GLU A 113 -21.61 6.73 1.04
CA GLU A 113 -22.89 6.55 0.36
C GLU A 113 -22.98 7.40 -0.92
N GLU A 114 -21.96 8.19 -1.21
CA GLU A 114 -21.90 9.05 -2.40
C GLU A 114 -21.61 8.22 -3.65
N GLU A 115 -22.35 8.49 -4.72
CA GLU A 115 -22.19 7.80 -5.99
C GLU A 115 -20.75 7.97 -6.54
N GLY A 116 -20.11 6.85 -6.85
CA GLY A 116 -18.74 6.83 -7.40
C GLY A 116 -17.62 6.90 -6.37
N ILE A 117 -17.91 7.15 -5.07
CA ILE A 117 -16.94 7.13 -3.99
C ILE A 117 -17.18 5.89 -3.13
N ALA A 118 -16.20 4.98 -3.06
CA ALA A 118 -16.33 3.81 -2.19
C ALA A 118 -16.04 4.15 -0.73
N ALA A 119 -15.04 4.98 -0.48
CA ALA A 119 -14.67 5.35 0.88
C ALA A 119 -13.84 6.65 0.95
N TYR A 120 -13.88 7.25 2.14
CA TYR A 120 -12.96 8.29 2.59
C TYR A 120 -11.82 7.65 3.37
N VAL A 121 -10.58 7.88 2.94
CA VAL A 121 -9.38 7.39 3.62
C VAL A 121 -8.70 8.55 4.31
N THR A 122 -8.77 8.60 5.63
CA THR A 122 -8.12 9.64 6.45
C THR A 122 -6.76 9.15 6.91
N ALA A 123 -5.73 9.93 6.64
CA ALA A 123 -4.35 9.62 6.99
C ALA A 123 -3.64 10.85 7.56
N ILE A 124 -2.51 10.60 8.21
CA ILE A 124 -1.62 11.63 8.75
C ILE A 124 -0.18 11.33 8.32
N SER A 125 0.55 12.35 7.91
CA SER A 125 1.98 12.30 7.64
C SER A 125 2.69 13.53 8.20
N GLU A 126 3.99 13.45 8.40
CA GLU A 126 4.78 14.61 8.84
C GLU A 126 4.78 15.73 7.78
N ALA A 127 4.81 15.35 6.50
CA ALA A 127 4.92 16.31 5.40
C ALA A 127 3.60 17.07 5.11
N GLU A 128 2.45 16.41 5.25
CA GLU A 128 1.15 16.96 4.81
C GLU A 128 0.20 17.23 5.99
N GLY A 129 0.56 16.80 7.21
CA GLY A 129 -0.37 16.80 8.34
C GLY A 129 -1.49 15.76 8.14
N MET A 130 -2.68 16.08 8.62
CA MET A 130 -3.86 15.24 8.42
C MET A 130 -4.55 15.58 7.09
N PHE A 131 -4.86 14.55 6.31
CA PHE A 131 -5.54 14.68 5.03
C PHE A 131 -6.54 13.54 4.82
N THR A 132 -7.51 13.76 3.94
CA THR A 132 -8.51 12.75 3.57
C THR A 132 -8.56 12.61 2.05
N LEU A 133 -8.60 11.38 1.57
CA LEU A 133 -8.69 11.03 0.15
C LEU A 133 -10.04 10.38 -0.15
N ARG A 134 -10.69 10.80 -1.21
CA ARG A 134 -11.91 10.18 -1.76
C ARG A 134 -11.48 9.11 -2.77
N ALA A 135 -11.74 7.87 -2.47
CA ALA A 135 -11.29 6.74 -3.26
C ALA A 135 -12.45 5.97 -3.91
N GLY A 136 -12.31 5.64 -5.18
CA GLY A 136 -13.24 4.78 -5.91
C GLY A 136 -13.18 3.32 -5.48
N ALA A 137 -12.04 2.88 -4.93
CA ALA A 137 -11.86 1.59 -4.29
C ALA A 137 -10.76 1.65 -3.23
N VAL A 138 -10.83 0.80 -2.22
CA VAL A 138 -9.80 0.69 -1.18
C VAL A 138 -9.32 -0.74 -1.06
N VAL A 139 -8.01 -0.93 -1.10
CA VAL A 139 -7.35 -2.22 -0.85
C VAL A 139 -6.72 -2.19 0.53
N LEU A 140 -7.19 -3.03 1.45
CA LEU A 140 -6.64 -3.17 2.78
C LEU A 140 -5.52 -4.23 2.78
N ALA A 141 -4.27 -3.78 2.86
CA ALA A 141 -3.07 -4.63 2.84
C ALA A 141 -2.17 -4.38 4.07
N MET A 142 -2.80 -4.13 5.21
CA MET A 142 -2.17 -3.67 6.44
C MET A 142 -1.33 -4.74 7.15
N GLY A 143 -1.34 -5.98 6.65
CA GLY A 143 -0.66 -7.11 7.25
C GLY A 143 -1.27 -7.55 8.57
N CYS A 144 -0.47 -8.21 9.38
CA CYS A 144 -0.88 -8.68 10.70
C CYS A 144 0.20 -8.34 11.73
N ARG A 145 -0.17 -8.44 12.97
CA ARG A 145 0.75 -8.28 14.10
C ARG A 145 0.62 -9.48 15.02
N GLU A 146 1.72 -9.93 15.57
CA GLU A 146 1.72 -10.96 16.58
C GLU A 146 0.95 -10.54 17.83
N ARG A 147 0.23 -11.48 18.40
CA ARG A 147 -0.39 -11.26 19.70
C ARG A 147 0.65 -11.27 20.80
N SER A 148 0.65 -10.25 21.63
CA SER A 148 1.49 -10.21 22.82
C SER A 148 1.07 -11.30 23.83
N LYS A 149 1.99 -11.66 24.74
CA LYS A 149 1.72 -12.58 25.86
C LYS A 149 0.45 -12.19 26.63
N GLY A 150 0.26 -10.89 26.90
CA GLY A 150 -0.92 -10.40 27.62
C GLY A 150 -2.22 -10.61 26.83
N ALA A 151 -2.20 -10.38 25.51
CA ALA A 151 -3.36 -10.62 24.66
C ALA A 151 -3.72 -12.11 24.50
N LEU A 152 -2.74 -13.00 24.74
CA LEU A 152 -2.95 -14.46 24.73
C LEU A 152 -3.28 -15.02 26.13
N ASN A 153 -3.30 -14.18 27.18
CA ASN A 153 -3.50 -14.59 28.58
C ASN A 153 -2.57 -15.70 29.05
N ILE A 154 -1.32 -15.72 28.53
CA ILE A 154 -0.33 -16.71 28.94
C ILE A 154 0.14 -16.36 30.36
N ALA A 155 -0.10 -17.29 31.31
CA ALA A 155 0.26 -17.11 32.71
C ALA A 155 1.78 -17.05 32.93
N GLY A 156 2.20 -16.51 34.08
CA GLY A 156 3.58 -16.46 34.53
C GLY A 156 4.36 -15.22 34.03
N THR A 157 5.62 -15.13 34.44
CA THR A 157 6.55 -14.06 34.02
C THR A 157 7.01 -14.30 32.59
N ARG A 158 7.60 -13.27 31.98
CA ARG A 158 8.30 -13.39 30.69
C ARG A 158 9.83 -13.40 30.93
N PRO A 159 10.43 -14.53 31.29
CA PRO A 159 11.89 -14.61 31.46
C PRO A 159 12.59 -14.43 30.10
N ALA A 160 13.91 -14.18 30.15
CA ALA A 160 14.75 -14.17 28.98
C ALA A 160 14.64 -15.52 28.22
N GLY A 161 14.60 -15.49 26.91
CA GLY A 161 14.45 -16.69 26.06
C GLY A 161 13.00 -17.03 25.67
N ILE A 162 12.01 -16.21 26.07
CA ILE A 162 10.65 -16.29 25.55
C ILE A 162 10.47 -15.23 24.48
N PHE A 163 10.34 -15.68 23.23
CA PHE A 163 10.19 -14.86 22.04
C PHE A 163 8.81 -15.01 21.43
N SER A 164 8.40 -14.03 20.64
CA SER A 164 7.26 -14.17 19.75
C SER A 164 7.68 -14.93 18.47
N ALA A 165 6.69 -15.41 17.69
CA ALA A 165 6.98 -16.23 16.51
C ALA A 165 7.74 -15.48 15.39
N GLY A 166 7.69 -14.15 15.38
CA GLY A 166 8.35 -13.32 14.38
C GLY A 166 9.64 -12.65 14.85
N THR A 167 10.15 -13.09 16.00
CA THR A 167 11.37 -12.49 16.58
C THR A 167 12.61 -13.28 16.18
#